data_8491ec35888a442e29f9c3b4a3f1fd16
#
_entry.id   8491ec35888a442e29f9c3b4a3f1fd16
#
_cell.length_a   1.000
_cell.length_b   1.000
_cell.length_c   1.000
_cell.angle_alpha   90.00
_cell.angle_beta   90.00
_cell.angle_gamma   90.00
#
_symmetry.space_group_name_H-M   'P 1'
#
loop_
_entity.id
_entity.type
_entity.pdbx_description
1 polymer ?
#
loop_
_entity_poly.entity_id
_entity_poly.type
_entity_poly.pdbx_seq_one_letter_code
_entity_poly.pdbx_strand_id
1 'polypeptide(L)'
;MSKGKRNFLLVLISVMVGIIYFIPYLRFFFYDQMLDGFHLTNLQLGTLGSIYGLVALFCYPVSGYLADRFSARILLTISFLVMAGLTFWQSTFPGYNTLVVIYVLYGFFTTATLWSPYICFVRHLGTEEEQGKLFGVSEAMRGVVSAVTGFVFLWMLGLFVDSVGGMQVLLWISVGLYVLFAVLSIVFLPKTEVKGSKQDGPQEKGMKNIIKALRLPGTWLVAFFLFSCFCVINTGTNYLGTYTTQVLGVSASVSSGLAIFRSYVIVIAAGVLGGILADKAKSRAIFISGLLGGIIVCAALLIFSSSLVTMAIVITMVMSFLYFTVKSVYYSVMGEGGIPLELTAAATGIISFIAYAPEAFMTTIMGSWIDADPVLGFNKIFIWMISFSVISIILAVIIYRRHKKAEGI
;
A
#
# COMPACT_ATOMS: atom_id res chain seq x y z
N MET A 1 -27.07 -12.45 -13.58
CA MET A 1 -27.27 -11.77 -12.26
C MET A 1 -27.96 -10.44 -12.49
N SER A 2 -28.96 -10.03 -11.64
CA SER A 2 -29.58 -8.71 -11.76
C SER A 2 -28.56 -7.59 -11.47
N LYS A 3 -28.72 -6.42 -12.13
CA LYS A 3 -27.82 -5.26 -11.91
C LYS A 3 -27.76 -4.84 -10.44
N GLY A 4 -28.89 -4.88 -9.73
CA GLY A 4 -28.96 -4.55 -8.30
C GLY A 4 -28.12 -5.51 -7.44
N LYS A 5 -28.22 -6.82 -7.64
CA LYS A 5 -27.44 -7.84 -6.93
C LYS A 5 -25.96 -7.70 -7.23
N ARG A 6 -25.59 -7.38 -8.47
CA ARG A 6 -24.21 -7.14 -8.88
C ARG A 6 -23.58 -5.96 -8.14
N ASN A 7 -24.28 -4.83 -8.14
CA ASN A 7 -23.81 -3.62 -7.48
C ASN A 7 -23.70 -3.82 -5.97
N PHE A 8 -24.66 -4.48 -5.35
CA PHE A 8 -24.62 -4.83 -3.93
C PHE A 8 -23.39 -5.69 -3.61
N LEU A 9 -23.09 -6.73 -4.38
CA LEU A 9 -21.93 -7.59 -4.17
C LEU A 9 -20.61 -6.84 -4.37
N LEU A 10 -20.54 -5.93 -5.35
CA LEU A 10 -19.36 -5.08 -5.56
C LEU A 10 -19.11 -4.16 -4.37
N VAL A 11 -20.16 -3.48 -3.88
CA VAL A 11 -20.06 -2.62 -2.69
C VAL A 11 -19.66 -3.45 -1.48
N LEU A 12 -20.36 -4.55 -1.22
CA LEU A 12 -20.10 -5.42 -0.08
C LEU A 12 -18.64 -5.87 -0.03
N ILE A 13 -18.13 -6.46 -1.12
CA ILE A 13 -16.74 -6.96 -1.15
C ILE A 13 -15.71 -5.83 -1.01
N SER A 14 -15.99 -4.66 -1.60
CA SER A 14 -15.10 -3.50 -1.53
C SER A 14 -15.03 -2.94 -0.10
N VAL A 15 -16.16 -2.87 0.61
CA VAL A 15 -16.23 -2.48 2.02
C VAL A 15 -15.44 -3.47 2.88
N MET A 16 -15.69 -4.76 2.71
CA MET A 16 -15.03 -5.83 3.46
C MET A 16 -13.50 -5.75 3.30
N VAL A 17 -13.02 -5.61 2.07
CA VAL A 17 -11.59 -5.54 1.77
C VAL A 17 -10.99 -4.19 2.19
N GLY A 18 -11.74 -3.10 2.19
CA GLY A 18 -11.30 -1.81 2.72
C GLY A 18 -11.00 -1.85 4.23
N ILE A 19 -11.79 -2.61 4.98
CA ILE A 19 -11.67 -2.70 6.44
C ILE A 19 -10.62 -3.74 6.88
N ILE A 20 -10.48 -4.88 6.18
CA ILE A 20 -9.61 -5.97 6.65
C ILE A 20 -8.14 -5.57 6.75
N TYR A 21 -7.69 -4.69 5.84
CA TYR A 21 -6.31 -4.19 5.85
C TYR A 21 -6.05 -3.14 6.92
N PHE A 22 -7.10 -2.60 7.57
CA PHE A 22 -6.92 -1.51 8.52
C PHE A 22 -6.06 -1.90 9.72
N ILE A 23 -6.28 -3.08 10.30
CA ILE A 23 -5.52 -3.54 11.48
C ILE A 23 -4.06 -3.87 11.16
N PRO A 24 -3.70 -4.63 10.12
CA PRO A 24 -2.30 -4.84 9.75
C PRO A 24 -1.53 -3.55 9.45
N TYR A 25 -2.23 -2.53 8.92
CA TYR A 25 -1.67 -1.23 8.59
C TYR A 25 -1.97 -0.14 9.63
N LEU A 26 -2.41 -0.53 10.83
CA LEU A 26 -2.77 0.39 11.92
C LEU A 26 -1.65 1.38 12.25
N ARG A 27 -0.38 0.95 12.14
CA ARG A 27 0.82 1.78 12.34
C ARG A 27 0.92 2.99 11.40
N PHE A 28 0.23 3.00 10.25
CA PHE A 28 0.25 4.14 9.34
C PHE A 28 -0.54 5.34 9.85
N PHE A 29 -1.50 5.09 10.74
CA PHE A 29 -2.44 6.08 11.24
C PHE A 29 -2.28 6.32 12.74
N PHE A 30 -1.97 5.28 13.51
CA PHE A 30 -1.91 5.28 14.97
C PHE A 30 -0.56 4.77 15.46
N TYR A 31 0.52 5.31 14.88
CA TYR A 31 1.88 4.86 15.14
C TYR A 31 2.26 5.00 16.62
N ASP A 32 2.08 6.21 17.16
CA ASP A 32 2.46 6.52 18.55
C ASP A 32 1.57 5.77 19.54
N GLN A 33 0.27 5.64 19.25
CA GLN A 33 -0.65 4.85 20.08
C GLN A 33 -0.27 3.35 20.10
N MET A 34 0.30 2.83 19.01
CA MET A 34 0.83 1.45 18.99
C MET A 34 2.13 1.33 19.80
N LEU A 35 3.03 2.31 19.73
CA LEU A 35 4.23 2.33 20.56
C LEU A 35 3.85 2.29 22.04
N ASP A 36 2.96 3.19 22.45
CA ASP A 36 2.53 3.34 23.85
C ASP A 36 1.73 2.12 24.31
N GLY A 37 0.72 1.69 23.52
CA GLY A 37 -0.20 0.64 23.93
C GLY A 37 0.45 -0.75 24.03
N PHE A 38 1.41 -1.06 23.15
CA PHE A 38 2.12 -2.34 23.14
C PHE A 38 3.52 -2.26 23.74
N HIS A 39 3.95 -1.09 24.27
CA HIS A 39 5.29 -0.85 24.80
C HIS A 39 6.40 -1.24 23.82
N LEU A 40 6.26 -0.84 22.55
CA LEU A 40 7.19 -1.16 21.49
C LEU A 40 8.19 -0.02 21.26
N THR A 41 9.39 -0.39 20.79
CA THR A 41 10.31 0.59 20.19
C THR A 41 9.95 0.82 18.72
N ASN A 42 10.47 1.90 18.12
CA ASN A 42 10.30 2.16 16.68
C ASN A 42 10.89 1.04 15.83
N LEU A 43 12.04 0.46 16.25
CA LEU A 43 12.63 -0.72 15.62
C LEU A 43 11.69 -1.90 15.63
N GLN A 44 11.08 -2.21 16.78
CA GLN A 44 10.16 -3.32 16.92
C GLN A 44 8.91 -3.14 16.04
N LEU A 45 8.28 -1.96 16.08
CA LEU A 45 7.12 -1.65 15.26
C LEU A 45 7.47 -1.64 13.76
N GLY A 46 8.64 -1.12 13.39
CA GLY A 46 9.16 -1.17 12.03
C GLY A 46 9.38 -2.61 11.55
N THR A 47 9.94 -3.47 12.43
CA THR A 47 10.19 -4.89 12.13
C THR A 47 8.89 -5.66 11.91
N LEU A 48 7.84 -5.40 12.70
CA LEU A 48 6.51 -5.99 12.46
C LEU A 48 6.00 -5.67 11.05
N GLY A 49 6.16 -4.42 10.61
CA GLY A 49 5.80 -4.03 9.25
C GLY A 49 6.64 -4.69 8.16
N SER A 50 7.95 -4.81 8.37
CA SER A 50 8.85 -5.52 7.44
C SER A 50 8.51 -7.01 7.34
N ILE A 51 8.19 -7.66 8.45
CA ILE A 51 7.77 -9.07 8.48
C ILE A 51 6.47 -9.26 7.70
N TYR A 52 5.47 -8.38 7.94
CA TYR A 52 4.23 -8.40 7.18
C TYR A 52 4.48 -8.29 5.67
N GLY A 53 5.26 -7.29 5.24
CA GLY A 53 5.57 -7.05 3.84
C GLY A 53 6.34 -8.22 3.19
N LEU A 54 7.30 -8.80 3.92
CA LEU A 54 8.05 -9.96 3.46
C LEU A 54 7.14 -11.17 3.22
N VAL A 55 6.30 -11.51 4.19
CA VAL A 55 5.35 -12.62 4.08
C VAL A 55 4.37 -12.36 2.93
N ALA A 56 3.79 -11.16 2.84
CA ALA A 56 2.88 -10.79 1.77
C ALA A 56 3.52 -10.97 0.38
N LEU A 57 4.79 -10.55 0.21
CA LEU A 57 5.53 -10.67 -1.04
C LEU A 57 5.59 -12.13 -1.54
N PHE A 58 5.91 -13.08 -0.64
CA PHE A 58 5.97 -14.50 -1.00
C PHE A 58 4.59 -15.17 -1.11
N CYS A 59 3.55 -14.58 -0.52
CA CYS A 59 2.20 -15.11 -0.55
C CYS A 59 1.41 -14.77 -1.84
N TYR A 60 1.84 -13.78 -2.63
CA TYR A 60 1.13 -13.44 -3.87
C TYR A 60 1.00 -14.62 -4.87
N PRO A 61 2.05 -15.40 -5.16
CA PRO A 61 1.92 -16.58 -6.02
C PRO A 61 1.00 -17.65 -5.41
N VAL A 62 1.07 -17.85 -4.08
CA VAL A 62 0.21 -18.78 -3.34
C VAL A 62 -1.25 -18.37 -3.44
N SER A 63 -1.53 -17.06 -3.39
CA SER A 63 -2.88 -16.50 -3.50
C SER A 63 -3.54 -16.85 -4.84
N GLY A 64 -2.80 -16.72 -5.94
CA GLY A 64 -3.28 -17.12 -7.27
C GLY A 64 -3.64 -18.61 -7.30
N TYR A 65 -2.74 -19.47 -6.82
CA TYR A 65 -2.96 -20.92 -6.77
C TYR A 65 -4.20 -21.31 -5.93
N LEU A 66 -4.40 -20.67 -4.79
CA LEU A 66 -5.58 -20.92 -3.95
C LEU A 66 -6.87 -20.44 -4.61
N ALA A 67 -6.84 -19.27 -5.25
CA ALA A 67 -8.00 -18.72 -5.97
C ALA A 67 -8.47 -19.60 -7.14
N ASP A 68 -7.56 -20.34 -7.76
CA ASP A 68 -7.88 -21.28 -8.84
C ASP A 68 -8.53 -22.58 -8.34
N ARG A 69 -8.34 -22.94 -7.07
CA ARG A 69 -8.82 -24.21 -6.50
C ARG A 69 -10.02 -24.09 -5.58
N PHE A 70 -10.15 -22.98 -4.90
CA PHE A 70 -11.18 -22.76 -3.90
C PHE A 70 -12.07 -21.59 -4.28
N SER A 71 -13.35 -21.65 -3.89
CA SER A 71 -14.25 -20.53 -4.13
C SER A 71 -13.86 -19.30 -3.31
N ALA A 72 -14.03 -18.11 -3.89
CA ALA A 72 -13.79 -16.85 -3.21
C ALA A 72 -14.56 -16.76 -1.88
N ARG A 73 -15.78 -17.32 -1.82
CA ARG A 73 -16.60 -17.42 -0.60
C ARG A 73 -15.85 -18.12 0.53
N ILE A 74 -15.26 -19.28 0.29
CA ILE A 74 -14.55 -20.07 1.32
C ILE A 74 -13.29 -19.32 1.76
N LEU A 75 -12.48 -18.88 0.81
CA LEU A 75 -11.20 -18.23 1.09
C LEU A 75 -11.39 -16.92 1.86
N LEU A 76 -12.35 -16.09 1.45
CA LEU A 76 -12.67 -14.84 2.14
C LEU A 76 -13.23 -15.09 3.55
N THR A 77 -14.11 -16.09 3.70
CA THR A 77 -14.63 -16.46 5.01
C THR A 77 -13.52 -16.89 5.97
N ILE A 78 -12.60 -17.74 5.50
CA ILE A 78 -11.42 -18.16 6.29
C ILE A 78 -10.56 -16.96 6.66
N SER A 79 -10.28 -16.06 5.70
CA SER A 79 -9.52 -14.85 5.97
C SER A 79 -10.14 -14.02 7.09
N PHE A 80 -11.44 -13.74 7.02
CA PHE A 80 -12.12 -12.93 8.03
C PHE A 80 -12.18 -13.60 9.39
N LEU A 81 -12.44 -14.91 9.47
CA LEU A 81 -12.46 -15.64 10.74
C LEU A 81 -11.08 -15.67 11.40
N VAL A 82 -10.03 -15.95 10.61
CA VAL A 82 -8.67 -15.97 11.15
C VAL A 82 -8.24 -14.56 11.55
N MET A 83 -8.54 -13.54 10.76
CA MET A 83 -8.25 -12.14 11.11
C MET A 83 -8.99 -11.72 12.38
N ALA A 84 -10.24 -12.17 12.61
CA ALA A 84 -10.96 -11.94 13.86
C ALA A 84 -10.22 -12.55 15.04
N GLY A 85 -9.82 -13.83 14.95
CA GLY A 85 -9.07 -14.52 15.99
C GLY A 85 -7.71 -13.88 16.30
N LEU A 86 -6.96 -13.50 15.27
CA LEU A 86 -5.66 -12.82 15.41
C LEU A 86 -5.81 -11.43 16.02
N THR A 87 -6.82 -10.66 15.60
CA THR A 87 -7.10 -9.33 16.17
C THR A 87 -7.57 -9.42 17.60
N PHE A 88 -8.38 -10.44 17.94
CA PHE A 88 -8.72 -10.75 19.34
C PHE A 88 -7.47 -11.08 20.16
N TRP A 89 -6.57 -11.91 19.63
CA TRP A 89 -5.30 -12.21 20.30
C TRP A 89 -4.44 -10.95 20.47
N GLN A 90 -4.37 -10.09 19.44
CA GLN A 90 -3.69 -8.80 19.54
C GLN A 90 -4.31 -7.90 20.64
N SER A 91 -5.64 -7.94 20.84
CA SER A 91 -6.33 -7.12 21.85
C SER A 91 -6.02 -7.50 23.29
N THR A 92 -5.32 -8.62 23.52
CA THR A 92 -4.78 -9.00 24.85
C THR A 92 -3.45 -8.32 25.16
N PHE A 93 -2.97 -7.43 24.30
CA PHE A 93 -1.68 -6.75 24.41
C PHE A 93 -0.50 -7.70 24.67
N PRO A 94 -0.30 -8.70 23.81
CA PRO A 94 0.75 -9.68 23.99
C PRO A 94 2.14 -9.05 23.77
N GLY A 95 3.17 -9.67 24.33
CA GLY A 95 4.56 -9.24 24.13
C GLY A 95 5.01 -9.32 22.67
N TYR A 96 6.13 -8.65 22.37
CA TYR A 96 6.68 -8.46 21.00
C TYR A 96 6.79 -9.75 20.19
N ASN A 97 7.30 -10.85 20.77
CA ASN A 97 7.46 -12.12 20.03
C ASN A 97 6.13 -12.69 19.55
N THR A 98 5.06 -12.52 20.33
CA THR A 98 3.71 -12.93 19.94
C THR A 98 3.17 -12.03 18.83
N LEU A 99 3.44 -10.73 18.90
CA LEU A 99 3.08 -9.81 17.81
C LEU A 99 3.77 -10.18 16.51
N VAL A 100 5.03 -10.62 16.54
CA VAL A 100 5.74 -11.15 15.35
C VAL A 100 4.95 -12.29 14.71
N VAL A 101 4.49 -13.27 15.52
CA VAL A 101 3.66 -14.38 15.00
C VAL A 101 2.35 -13.87 14.40
N ILE A 102 1.68 -12.95 15.07
CA ILE A 102 0.43 -12.33 14.59
C ILE A 102 0.67 -11.63 13.25
N TYR A 103 1.75 -10.87 13.09
CA TYR A 103 2.05 -10.14 11.85
C TYR A 103 2.45 -11.05 10.69
N VAL A 104 3.15 -12.18 10.96
CA VAL A 104 3.37 -13.25 9.97
C VAL A 104 2.03 -13.79 9.46
N LEU A 105 1.11 -14.10 10.38
CA LEU A 105 -0.20 -14.64 10.03
C LEU A 105 -1.08 -13.58 9.36
N TYR A 106 -1.01 -12.31 9.76
CA TYR A 106 -1.67 -11.22 9.04
C TYR A 106 -1.19 -11.14 7.58
N GLY A 107 0.14 -11.15 7.34
CA GLY A 107 0.69 -11.14 5.99
C GLY A 107 0.21 -12.33 5.15
N PHE A 108 0.15 -13.52 5.75
CA PHE A 108 -0.33 -14.71 5.07
C PHE A 108 -1.83 -14.62 4.72
N PHE A 109 -2.69 -14.40 5.72
CA PHE A 109 -4.13 -14.49 5.52
C PHE A 109 -4.72 -13.30 4.75
N THR A 110 -4.14 -12.11 4.82
CA THR A 110 -4.57 -10.97 4.01
C THR A 110 -4.09 -11.05 2.56
N THR A 111 -3.06 -11.84 2.27
CA THR A 111 -2.51 -11.97 0.92
C THR A 111 -2.88 -13.30 0.29
N ALA A 112 -2.51 -14.43 0.91
CA ALA A 112 -2.71 -15.75 0.32
C ALA A 112 -4.17 -16.12 0.12
N THR A 113 -5.04 -15.85 1.10
CA THR A 113 -6.44 -16.28 1.07
C THR A 113 -7.43 -15.16 0.73
N LEU A 114 -6.96 -13.89 0.60
CA LEU A 114 -7.87 -12.77 0.36
C LEU A 114 -7.61 -12.06 -0.97
N TRP A 115 -6.37 -11.73 -1.29
CA TRP A 115 -6.09 -10.79 -2.39
C TRP A 115 -6.53 -11.29 -3.76
N SER A 116 -6.00 -12.44 -4.23
CA SER A 116 -6.39 -12.98 -5.54
C SER A 116 -7.86 -13.41 -5.58
N PRO A 117 -8.44 -14.06 -4.55
CA PRO A 117 -9.87 -14.33 -4.49
C PRO A 117 -10.75 -13.08 -4.63
N TYR A 118 -10.37 -11.97 -4.00
CA TYR A 118 -11.04 -10.68 -4.16
C TYR A 118 -10.98 -10.18 -5.60
N ILE A 119 -9.78 -10.13 -6.18
CA ILE A 119 -9.58 -9.67 -7.56
C ILE A 119 -10.37 -10.52 -8.54
N CYS A 120 -10.29 -11.86 -8.43
CA CYS A 120 -11.04 -12.79 -9.25
C CYS A 120 -12.56 -12.58 -9.09
N PHE A 121 -13.03 -12.38 -7.87
CA PHE A 121 -14.45 -12.13 -7.60
C PHE A 121 -14.95 -10.85 -8.28
N VAL A 122 -14.25 -9.72 -8.12
CA VAL A 122 -14.60 -8.45 -8.78
C VAL A 122 -14.60 -8.61 -10.29
N ARG A 123 -13.62 -9.31 -10.86
CA ARG A 123 -13.53 -9.58 -12.30
C ARG A 123 -14.75 -10.34 -12.82
N HIS A 124 -15.26 -11.31 -12.09
CA HIS A 124 -16.44 -12.10 -12.48
C HIS A 124 -17.78 -11.38 -12.34
N LEU A 125 -17.79 -10.16 -11.76
CA LEU A 125 -19.02 -9.36 -11.66
C LEU A 125 -19.45 -8.68 -12.95
N GLY A 126 -18.58 -8.58 -13.97
CA GLY A 126 -18.91 -7.92 -15.24
C GLY A 126 -18.14 -8.45 -16.43
N THR A 127 -18.41 -7.88 -17.61
CA THR A 127 -17.74 -8.19 -18.87
C THR A 127 -16.34 -7.58 -18.92
N GLU A 128 -15.52 -7.96 -19.89
CA GLU A 128 -14.17 -7.39 -20.06
C GLU A 128 -14.19 -5.87 -20.28
N GLU A 129 -15.21 -5.36 -20.96
CA GLU A 129 -15.41 -3.93 -21.23
C GLU A 129 -15.74 -3.14 -19.94
N GLU A 130 -16.34 -3.77 -18.94
CA GLU A 130 -16.74 -3.16 -17.67
C GLU A 130 -15.63 -3.22 -16.60
N GLN A 131 -14.51 -3.93 -16.83
CA GLN A 131 -13.49 -4.19 -15.81
C GLN A 131 -12.90 -2.91 -15.22
N GLY A 132 -12.53 -1.94 -16.07
CA GLY A 132 -12.00 -0.66 -15.62
C GLY A 132 -12.95 0.06 -14.64
N LYS A 133 -14.26 0.05 -14.94
CA LYS A 133 -15.28 0.64 -14.08
C LYS A 133 -15.45 -0.12 -12.77
N LEU A 134 -15.47 -1.45 -12.81
CA LEU A 134 -15.67 -2.28 -11.62
C LEU A 134 -14.50 -2.13 -10.64
N PHE A 135 -13.27 -2.22 -11.15
CA PHE A 135 -12.08 -2.02 -10.31
C PHE A 135 -11.96 -0.58 -9.82
N GLY A 136 -12.26 0.42 -10.67
CA GLY A 136 -12.26 1.82 -10.27
C GLY A 136 -13.25 2.11 -9.16
N VAL A 137 -14.48 1.61 -9.26
CA VAL A 137 -15.50 1.75 -8.20
C VAL A 137 -15.06 1.01 -6.93
N SER A 138 -14.52 -0.21 -7.07
CA SER A 138 -14.04 -0.99 -5.93
C SER A 138 -12.91 -0.28 -5.18
N GLU A 139 -11.91 0.26 -5.88
CA GLU A 139 -10.83 1.02 -5.26
C GLU A 139 -11.32 2.32 -4.60
N ALA A 140 -12.21 3.06 -5.25
CA ALA A 140 -12.82 4.25 -4.66
C ALA A 140 -13.58 3.92 -3.37
N MET A 141 -14.39 2.86 -3.38
CA MET A 141 -15.13 2.40 -2.19
C MET A 141 -14.19 1.97 -1.06
N ARG A 142 -13.12 1.24 -1.36
CA ARG A 142 -12.10 0.86 -0.38
C ARG A 142 -11.46 2.09 0.25
N GLY A 143 -11.08 3.07 -0.57
CA GLY A 143 -10.52 4.34 -0.09
C GLY A 143 -11.46 5.09 0.84
N VAL A 144 -12.73 5.26 0.43
CA VAL A 144 -13.76 5.94 1.25
C VAL A 144 -13.98 5.21 2.57
N VAL A 145 -14.16 3.89 2.53
CA VAL A 145 -14.42 3.09 3.74
C VAL A 145 -13.23 3.14 4.70
N SER A 146 -12.01 3.03 4.18
CA SER A 146 -10.80 3.14 5.02
C SER A 146 -10.65 4.53 5.63
N ALA A 147 -10.99 5.60 4.89
CA ALA A 147 -11.02 6.97 5.42
C ALA A 147 -12.02 7.12 6.55
N VAL A 148 -13.27 6.70 6.32
CA VAL A 148 -14.34 6.76 7.33
C VAL A 148 -13.95 5.95 8.57
N THR A 149 -13.47 4.72 8.39
CA THR A 149 -12.99 3.87 9.50
C THR A 149 -11.86 4.56 10.27
N GLY A 150 -10.89 5.16 9.57
CA GLY A 150 -9.80 5.88 10.20
C GLY A 150 -10.25 7.06 11.07
N PHE A 151 -11.16 7.91 10.56
CA PHE A 151 -11.69 9.03 11.33
C PHE A 151 -12.61 8.60 12.47
N VAL A 152 -13.43 7.57 12.28
CA VAL A 152 -14.26 7.00 13.35
C VAL A 152 -13.38 6.45 14.47
N PHE A 153 -12.33 5.71 14.14
CA PHE A 153 -11.40 5.17 15.13
C PHE A 153 -10.60 6.28 15.83
N LEU A 154 -10.20 7.32 15.10
CA LEU A 154 -9.54 8.48 15.71
C LEU A 154 -10.47 9.19 16.70
N TRP A 155 -11.73 9.42 16.33
CA TRP A 155 -12.74 10.00 17.21
C TRP A 155 -12.95 9.11 18.45
N MET A 156 -13.08 7.81 18.27
CA MET A 156 -13.22 6.88 19.38
C MET A 156 -12.02 6.90 20.35
N LEU A 157 -10.79 6.86 19.82
CA LEU A 157 -9.59 6.95 20.65
C LEU A 157 -9.58 8.24 21.47
N GLY A 158 -10.10 9.35 20.94
CA GLY A 158 -10.23 10.62 21.65
C GLY A 158 -11.23 10.59 22.82
N LEU A 159 -12.10 9.59 22.91
CA LEU A 159 -13.02 9.42 24.05
C LEU A 159 -12.35 8.76 25.28
N PHE A 160 -11.19 8.18 25.11
CA PHE A 160 -10.46 7.49 26.17
C PHE A 160 -9.26 8.34 26.63
N VAL A 161 -9.09 8.42 27.94
CA VAL A 161 -7.91 9.09 28.55
C VAL A 161 -6.68 8.19 28.45
N ASP A 162 -6.91 6.86 28.47
CA ASP A 162 -5.87 5.83 28.37
C ASP A 162 -5.76 5.27 26.94
N SER A 163 -4.56 5.34 26.37
CA SER A 163 -4.24 4.83 25.03
C SER A 163 -4.52 3.32 24.91
N VAL A 164 -4.26 2.55 25.97
CA VAL A 164 -4.45 1.08 25.98
C VAL A 164 -5.92 0.74 25.90
N GLY A 165 -6.76 1.35 26.73
CA GLY A 165 -8.21 1.12 26.73
C GLY A 165 -8.85 1.51 25.41
N GLY A 166 -8.47 2.66 24.85
CA GLY A 166 -8.94 3.11 23.54
C GLY A 166 -8.55 2.13 22.42
N MET A 167 -7.29 1.70 22.40
CA MET A 167 -6.78 0.73 21.42
C MET A 167 -7.48 -0.63 21.57
N GLN A 168 -7.73 -1.09 22.79
CA GLN A 168 -8.42 -2.36 23.04
C GLN A 168 -9.84 -2.35 22.46
N VAL A 169 -10.60 -1.27 22.70
CA VAL A 169 -11.95 -1.13 22.15
C VAL A 169 -11.93 -1.09 20.62
N LEU A 170 -10.97 -0.38 20.01
CA LEU A 170 -10.78 -0.36 18.57
C LEU A 170 -10.56 -1.77 18.01
N LEU A 171 -9.68 -2.55 18.65
CA LEU A 171 -9.42 -3.93 18.25
C LEU A 171 -10.66 -4.82 18.41
N TRP A 172 -11.42 -4.70 19.50
CA TRP A 172 -12.66 -5.47 19.70
C TRP A 172 -13.75 -5.15 18.68
N ILE A 173 -13.92 -3.88 18.32
CA ILE A 173 -14.84 -3.50 17.25
C ILE A 173 -14.39 -4.11 15.91
N SER A 174 -13.09 -4.11 15.64
CA SER A 174 -12.56 -4.74 14.43
C SER A 174 -12.80 -6.25 14.42
N VAL A 175 -12.69 -6.93 15.58
CA VAL A 175 -13.06 -8.35 15.73
C VAL A 175 -14.54 -8.55 15.36
N GLY A 176 -15.43 -7.74 15.91
CA GLY A 176 -16.87 -7.79 15.61
C GLY A 176 -17.16 -7.59 14.12
N LEU A 177 -16.50 -6.62 13.49
CA LEU A 177 -16.62 -6.37 12.05
C LEU A 177 -16.11 -7.55 11.21
N TYR A 178 -14.99 -8.16 11.57
CA TYR A 178 -14.46 -9.31 10.85
C TYR A 178 -15.37 -10.54 10.98
N VAL A 179 -15.92 -10.82 12.17
CA VAL A 179 -16.93 -11.87 12.35
C VAL A 179 -18.17 -11.59 11.50
N LEU A 180 -18.68 -10.36 11.53
CA LEU A 180 -19.80 -9.95 10.68
C LEU A 180 -19.50 -10.20 9.21
N PHE A 181 -18.33 -9.81 8.72
CA PHE A 181 -17.93 -10.00 7.32
C PHE A 181 -17.74 -11.49 6.97
N ALA A 182 -17.27 -12.32 7.87
CA ALA A 182 -17.25 -13.77 7.68
C ALA A 182 -18.68 -14.31 7.45
N VAL A 183 -19.64 -13.90 8.29
CA VAL A 183 -21.06 -14.27 8.14
C VAL A 183 -21.63 -13.75 6.83
N LEU A 184 -21.39 -12.46 6.48
CA LEU A 184 -21.86 -11.88 5.22
C LEU A 184 -21.25 -12.58 4.01
N SER A 185 -19.99 -13.03 4.09
CA SER A 185 -19.35 -13.84 3.04
C SER A 185 -20.09 -15.16 2.84
N ILE A 186 -20.46 -15.84 3.93
CA ILE A 186 -21.21 -17.11 3.90
C ILE A 186 -22.61 -16.90 3.31
N VAL A 187 -23.28 -15.82 3.65
CA VAL A 187 -24.69 -15.58 3.27
C VAL A 187 -24.80 -15.10 1.82
N PHE A 188 -24.02 -14.08 1.46
CA PHE A 188 -24.23 -13.33 0.22
C PHE A 188 -23.32 -13.73 -0.93
N LEU A 189 -22.09 -14.21 -0.66
CA LEU A 189 -21.20 -14.60 -1.74
C LEU A 189 -21.68 -15.94 -2.36
N PRO A 190 -21.73 -16.04 -3.69
CA PRO A 190 -22.19 -17.25 -4.36
C PRO A 190 -21.28 -18.44 -4.05
N LYS A 191 -21.88 -19.62 -3.95
CA LYS A 191 -21.18 -20.90 -3.80
C LYS A 191 -20.44 -21.33 -5.08
N THR A 192 -20.59 -20.56 -6.15
CA THR A 192 -20.08 -20.92 -7.46
C THR A 192 -18.59 -21.18 -7.35
N GLU A 193 -18.19 -22.38 -7.69
CA GLU A 193 -16.81 -22.66 -8.05
C GLU A 193 -16.43 -21.61 -9.10
N VAL A 194 -15.58 -20.69 -8.73
CA VAL A 194 -14.83 -19.93 -9.70
C VAL A 194 -13.96 -21.01 -10.34
N LYS A 195 -14.50 -21.68 -11.40
CA LYS A 195 -13.63 -22.33 -12.37
C LYS A 195 -12.71 -21.22 -12.78
N GLY A 196 -11.48 -21.26 -12.26
CA GLY A 196 -10.44 -20.35 -12.67
C GLY A 196 -10.60 -20.25 -14.17
N SER A 197 -10.65 -19.03 -14.70
CA SER A 197 -10.58 -18.91 -16.13
C SER A 197 -9.37 -19.77 -16.49
N LYS A 198 -9.63 -20.97 -16.99
CA LYS A 198 -8.65 -21.60 -17.83
C LYS A 198 -8.38 -20.49 -18.82
N GLN A 199 -7.32 -19.73 -18.60
CA GLN A 199 -6.67 -19.10 -19.70
C GLN A 199 -6.42 -20.29 -20.61
N ASP A 200 -7.38 -20.51 -21.53
CA ASP A 200 -7.24 -21.44 -22.63
C ASP A 200 -6.17 -20.89 -23.57
N GLY A 201 -4.96 -20.90 -23.06
CA GLY A 201 -3.74 -20.65 -23.75
C GLY A 201 -2.64 -21.40 -23.00
N PRO A 202 -1.76 -22.09 -23.68
CA PRO A 202 -0.87 -23.06 -23.06
C PRO A 202 -0.04 -22.36 -21.97
N GLN A 203 0.07 -22.98 -20.79
CA GLN A 203 1.00 -22.58 -19.70
C GLN A 203 2.42 -22.31 -20.24
N GLU A 204 2.78 -22.94 -21.34
CA GLU A 204 4.00 -22.67 -22.10
C GLU A 204 4.13 -21.25 -22.63
N LYS A 205 3.02 -20.58 -23.03
CA LYS A 205 3.07 -19.17 -23.48
C LYS A 205 3.36 -18.23 -22.30
N GLY A 206 2.77 -18.47 -21.13
CA GLY A 206 3.01 -17.68 -19.92
C GLY A 206 4.47 -17.74 -19.47
N MET A 207 5.04 -18.94 -19.35
CA MET A 207 6.45 -19.11 -18.96
C MET A 207 7.41 -18.54 -20.02
N LYS A 208 7.14 -18.74 -21.31
CA LYS A 208 7.95 -18.14 -22.38
C LYS A 208 7.92 -16.59 -22.32
N ASN A 209 6.77 -16.00 -22.00
CA ASN A 209 6.67 -14.54 -21.85
C ASN A 209 7.41 -14.02 -20.61
N ILE A 210 7.40 -14.73 -19.49
CA ILE A 210 8.20 -14.40 -18.31
C ILE A 210 9.69 -14.42 -18.66
N ILE A 211 10.18 -15.46 -19.32
CA ILE A 211 11.58 -15.57 -19.73
C ILE A 211 11.95 -14.46 -20.74
N LYS A 212 11.04 -14.14 -21.68
CA LYS A 212 11.27 -13.01 -22.60
C LYS A 212 11.34 -11.68 -21.85
N ALA A 213 10.41 -11.42 -20.91
CA ALA A 213 10.39 -10.22 -20.11
C ALA A 213 11.66 -10.09 -19.24
N LEU A 214 12.15 -11.18 -18.63
CA LEU A 214 13.40 -11.21 -17.88
C LEU A 214 14.63 -10.88 -18.74
N ARG A 215 14.61 -11.19 -20.04
CA ARG A 215 15.70 -10.89 -20.98
C ARG A 215 15.67 -9.46 -21.51
N LEU A 216 14.57 -8.74 -21.31
CA LEU A 216 14.46 -7.34 -21.75
C LEU A 216 15.20 -6.40 -20.80
N PRO A 217 16.22 -5.65 -21.25
CA PRO A 217 16.88 -4.64 -20.41
C PRO A 217 15.92 -3.56 -19.88
N GLY A 218 14.86 -3.26 -20.66
CA GLY A 218 13.80 -2.33 -20.24
C GLY A 218 13.05 -2.77 -18.99
N THR A 219 12.80 -4.06 -18.83
CA THR A 219 12.14 -4.60 -17.62
C THR A 219 12.95 -4.29 -16.35
N TRP A 220 14.26 -4.51 -16.38
CA TRP A 220 15.13 -4.23 -15.24
C TRP A 220 15.27 -2.75 -14.96
N LEU A 221 15.40 -1.93 -16.02
CA LEU A 221 15.51 -0.50 -15.89
C LEU A 221 14.25 0.10 -15.23
N VAL A 222 13.05 -0.32 -15.67
CA VAL A 222 11.79 0.09 -15.08
C VAL A 222 11.64 -0.48 -13.67
N ALA A 223 12.06 -1.73 -13.42
CA ALA A 223 12.00 -2.33 -12.09
C ALA A 223 12.80 -1.54 -11.05
N PHE A 224 14.05 -1.18 -11.36
CA PHE A 224 14.88 -0.37 -10.47
C PHE A 224 14.41 1.08 -10.35
N PHE A 225 13.83 1.63 -11.40
CA PHE A 225 13.15 2.94 -11.33
C PHE A 225 11.97 2.90 -10.36
N LEU A 226 11.09 1.91 -10.49
CA LEU A 226 9.95 1.76 -9.58
C LEU A 226 10.39 1.42 -8.15
N PHE A 227 11.43 0.59 -7.99
CA PHE A 227 12.03 0.30 -6.68
C PHE A 227 12.46 1.59 -5.98
N SER A 228 13.22 2.45 -6.66
CA SER A 228 13.68 3.70 -6.08
C SER A 228 12.55 4.69 -5.82
N CYS A 229 11.56 4.80 -6.71
CA CYS A 229 10.34 5.57 -6.43
C CYS A 229 9.58 5.03 -5.22
N PHE A 230 9.46 3.71 -5.09
CA PHE A 230 8.75 3.08 -3.99
C PHE A 230 9.47 3.29 -2.65
N CYS A 231 10.80 3.30 -2.62
CA CYS A 231 11.56 3.68 -1.43
C CYS A 231 11.14 5.07 -0.91
N VAL A 232 10.93 6.04 -1.79
CA VAL A 232 10.49 7.40 -1.42
C VAL A 232 9.03 7.40 -0.95
N ILE A 233 8.14 6.77 -1.71
CA ILE A 233 6.70 6.73 -1.44
C ILE A 233 6.41 6.02 -0.11
N ASN A 234 7.01 4.85 0.10
CA ASN A 234 6.81 4.05 1.30
C ASN A 234 7.35 4.78 2.54
N THR A 235 8.53 5.42 2.44
CA THR A 235 9.08 6.26 3.52
C THR A 235 8.11 7.37 3.92
N GLY A 236 7.63 8.15 2.96
CA GLY A 236 6.69 9.25 3.23
C GLY A 236 5.39 8.76 3.87
N THR A 237 4.85 7.66 3.35
CA THR A 237 3.60 7.08 3.87
C THR A 237 3.74 6.60 5.32
N ASN A 238 4.87 5.97 5.68
CA ASN A 238 5.06 5.37 6.99
C ASN A 238 5.49 6.37 8.06
N TYR A 239 6.31 7.38 7.73
CA TYR A 239 7.07 8.12 8.74
C TYR A 239 6.77 9.62 8.83
N LEU A 240 6.07 10.24 7.87
CA LEU A 240 5.72 11.66 8.00
C LEU A 240 4.74 11.94 9.15
N GLY A 241 3.92 10.95 9.57
CA GLY A 241 3.11 11.05 10.78
C GLY A 241 4.00 11.11 12.02
N THR A 242 4.86 10.11 12.18
CA THR A 242 5.80 9.99 13.30
C THR A 242 6.77 11.17 13.39
N TYR A 243 7.17 11.76 12.26
CA TYR A 243 7.94 13.01 12.25
C TYR A 243 7.19 14.15 12.95
N THR A 244 5.88 14.28 12.71
CA THR A 244 5.09 15.36 13.33
C THR A 244 4.95 15.18 14.85
N THR A 245 4.97 13.96 15.38
CA THR A 245 4.93 13.72 16.82
C THR A 245 6.31 13.77 17.46
N GLN A 246 7.26 12.98 16.96
CA GLN A 246 8.53 12.75 17.65
C GLN A 246 9.56 13.89 17.45
N VAL A 247 9.43 14.66 16.37
CA VAL A 247 10.34 15.80 16.10
C VAL A 247 9.66 17.14 16.29
N LEU A 248 8.41 17.29 15.80
CA LEU A 248 7.71 18.57 15.88
C LEU A 248 6.87 18.73 17.17
N GLY A 249 6.75 17.69 18.01
CA GLY A 249 5.99 17.72 19.26
C GLY A 249 4.47 17.89 19.09
N VAL A 250 3.92 17.58 17.92
CA VAL A 250 2.48 17.62 17.68
C VAL A 250 1.81 16.45 18.41
N SER A 251 0.62 16.66 18.96
CA SER A 251 -0.10 15.59 19.66
C SER A 251 -0.40 14.40 18.74
N ALA A 252 -0.37 13.19 19.29
CA ALA A 252 -0.61 11.94 18.55
C ALA A 252 -1.96 11.94 17.84
N SER A 253 -3.02 12.53 18.44
CA SER A 253 -4.34 12.64 17.80
C SER A 253 -4.33 13.53 16.56
N VAL A 254 -3.67 14.69 16.63
CA VAL A 254 -3.54 15.60 15.47
C VAL A 254 -2.68 14.94 14.39
N SER A 255 -1.58 14.30 14.75
CA SER A 255 -0.72 13.57 13.82
C SER A 255 -1.48 12.45 13.10
N SER A 256 -2.27 11.65 13.84
CA SER A 256 -3.13 10.60 13.26
C SER A 256 -4.16 11.19 12.30
N GLY A 257 -4.80 12.31 12.65
CA GLY A 257 -5.72 13.03 11.76
C GLY A 257 -5.03 13.49 10.46
N LEU A 258 -3.83 14.05 10.56
CA LEU A 258 -3.01 14.44 9.41
C LEU A 258 -2.61 13.23 8.56
N ALA A 259 -2.28 12.08 9.17
CA ALA A 259 -1.93 10.85 8.46
C ALA A 259 -3.13 10.30 7.68
N ILE A 260 -4.32 10.26 8.29
CA ILE A 260 -5.57 9.85 7.62
C ILE A 260 -5.88 10.81 6.46
N PHE A 261 -5.80 12.13 6.68
CA PHE A 261 -6.01 13.13 5.65
C PHE A 261 -5.05 12.96 4.46
N ARG A 262 -3.76 12.76 4.72
CA ARG A 262 -2.76 12.46 3.67
C ARG A 262 -3.12 11.22 2.88
N SER A 263 -3.41 10.12 3.57
CA SER A 263 -3.58 8.80 2.95
C SER A 263 -4.87 8.64 2.16
N TYR A 264 -5.88 9.50 2.40
CA TYR A 264 -7.17 9.35 1.74
C TYR A 264 -7.60 10.60 0.97
N VAL A 265 -7.41 11.80 1.50
CA VAL A 265 -7.83 13.03 0.81
C VAL A 265 -6.79 13.47 -0.22
N ILE A 266 -5.52 13.58 0.22
CA ILE A 266 -4.44 13.99 -0.68
C ILE A 266 -4.21 12.94 -1.78
N VAL A 267 -4.31 11.65 -1.46
CA VAL A 267 -4.15 10.57 -2.45
C VAL A 267 -5.15 10.67 -3.60
N ILE A 268 -6.42 11.03 -3.32
CA ILE A 268 -7.44 11.20 -4.36
C ILE A 268 -7.08 12.38 -5.26
N ALA A 269 -6.77 13.53 -4.66
CA ALA A 269 -6.37 14.72 -5.41
C ALA A 269 -5.10 14.47 -6.25
N ALA A 270 -4.09 13.82 -5.67
CA ALA A 270 -2.85 13.46 -6.35
C ALA A 270 -3.07 12.48 -7.50
N GLY A 271 -3.95 11.49 -7.33
CA GLY A 271 -4.30 10.52 -8.37
C GLY A 271 -4.97 11.18 -9.57
N VAL A 272 -6.00 11.99 -9.34
CA VAL A 272 -6.75 12.67 -10.41
C VAL A 272 -5.89 13.70 -11.13
N LEU A 273 -5.29 14.63 -10.38
CA LEU A 273 -4.45 15.69 -10.97
C LEU A 273 -3.18 15.13 -11.60
N GLY A 274 -2.58 14.12 -10.94
CA GLY A 274 -1.39 13.45 -11.44
C GLY A 274 -1.63 12.76 -12.77
N GLY A 275 -2.72 12.04 -12.95
CA GLY A 275 -3.11 11.42 -14.21
C GLY A 275 -3.29 12.45 -15.31
N ILE A 276 -4.09 13.51 -15.06
CA ILE A 276 -4.34 14.60 -16.04
C ILE A 276 -3.04 15.30 -16.45
N LEU A 277 -2.15 15.59 -15.52
CA LEU A 277 -0.89 16.28 -15.80
C LEU A 277 0.10 15.35 -16.53
N ALA A 278 0.15 14.08 -16.16
CA ALA A 278 0.99 13.08 -16.82
C ALA A 278 0.59 12.86 -18.29
N ASP A 279 -0.72 12.86 -18.58
CA ASP A 279 -1.22 12.72 -19.96
C ASP A 279 -0.88 13.92 -20.86
N LYS A 280 -0.70 15.11 -20.27
CA LYS A 280 -0.27 16.32 -20.99
C LYS A 280 1.25 16.41 -21.14
N ALA A 281 2.01 15.61 -20.40
CA ALA A 281 3.47 15.65 -20.43
C ALA A 281 4.01 14.94 -21.68
N LYS A 282 5.04 15.49 -22.30
CA LYS A 282 5.73 14.88 -23.45
C LYS A 282 6.41 13.55 -23.10
N SER A 283 6.81 13.36 -21.85
CA SER A 283 7.36 12.12 -21.32
C SER A 283 6.93 11.97 -19.86
N ARG A 284 6.43 10.80 -19.52
CA ARG A 284 6.03 10.45 -18.15
C ARG A 284 7.24 10.34 -17.23
N ALA A 285 8.37 9.81 -17.75
CA ALA A 285 9.61 9.72 -16.99
C ALA A 285 10.13 11.11 -16.57
N ILE A 286 10.12 12.10 -17.48
CA ILE A 286 10.53 13.48 -17.18
C ILE A 286 9.53 14.17 -16.25
N PHE A 287 8.23 13.95 -16.42
CA PHE A 287 7.23 14.47 -15.51
C PHE A 287 7.45 13.99 -14.06
N ILE A 288 7.68 12.69 -13.88
CA ILE A 288 8.00 12.11 -12.57
C ILE A 288 9.30 12.68 -12.01
N SER A 289 10.31 12.93 -12.86
CA SER A 289 11.57 13.56 -12.43
C SER A 289 11.34 14.95 -11.82
N GLY A 290 10.43 15.74 -12.39
CA GLY A 290 10.04 17.04 -11.85
C GLY A 290 9.41 16.92 -10.44
N LEU A 291 8.50 15.96 -10.26
CA LEU A 291 7.87 15.68 -8.96
C LEU A 291 8.91 15.24 -7.91
N LEU A 292 9.84 14.36 -8.30
CA LEU A 292 10.93 13.91 -7.44
C LEU A 292 11.87 15.05 -7.06
N GLY A 293 12.13 15.98 -7.99
CA GLY A 293 12.84 17.24 -7.70
C GLY A 293 12.15 18.06 -6.61
N GLY A 294 10.82 18.19 -6.68
CA GLY A 294 10.02 18.81 -5.64
C GLY A 294 10.12 18.08 -4.28
N ILE A 295 10.16 16.75 -4.28
CA ILE A 295 10.34 15.95 -3.07
C ILE A 295 11.72 16.20 -2.45
N ILE A 296 12.78 16.29 -3.26
CA ILE A 296 14.13 16.63 -2.79
C ILE A 296 14.13 17.98 -2.07
N VAL A 297 13.49 18.99 -2.66
CA VAL A 297 13.37 20.32 -2.04
C VAL A 297 12.61 20.25 -0.72
N CYS A 298 11.46 19.56 -0.69
CA CYS A 298 10.67 19.37 0.52
C CYS A 298 11.48 18.66 1.63
N ALA A 299 12.19 17.58 1.30
CA ALA A 299 13.00 16.81 2.23
C ALA A 299 14.16 17.66 2.79
N ALA A 300 14.84 18.42 1.93
CA ALA A 300 15.89 19.34 2.35
C ALA A 300 15.35 20.42 3.28
N LEU A 301 14.20 21.02 2.97
CA LEU A 301 13.56 22.01 3.84
C LEU A 301 13.19 21.43 5.21
N LEU A 302 12.70 20.17 5.28
CA LEU A 302 12.35 19.52 6.55
C LEU A 302 13.56 19.29 7.45
N ILE A 303 14.75 19.06 6.89
CA ILE A 303 15.99 18.95 7.69
C ILE A 303 16.29 20.25 8.43
N PHE A 304 16.00 21.41 7.85
CA PHE A 304 16.35 22.73 8.40
C PHE A 304 15.18 23.44 9.10
N SER A 305 13.95 22.96 8.99
CA SER A 305 12.74 23.66 9.47
C SER A 305 12.06 23.04 10.68
N SER A 306 12.76 22.18 11.43
CA SER A 306 12.20 21.52 12.61
C SER A 306 11.71 22.50 13.71
N SER A 307 12.21 23.73 13.74
CA SER A 307 11.76 24.79 14.66
C SER A 307 10.45 25.49 14.23
N LEU A 308 10.04 25.35 12.96
CA LEU A 308 8.86 26.02 12.38
C LEU A 308 7.73 25.00 12.15
N VAL A 309 7.07 24.57 13.23
CA VAL A 309 6.09 23.46 13.24
C VAL A 309 5.04 23.59 12.14
N THR A 310 4.37 24.74 12.03
CA THR A 310 3.32 24.94 11.02
C THR A 310 3.86 24.82 9.59
N MET A 311 5.01 25.41 9.31
CA MET A 311 5.67 25.34 8.03
C MET A 311 6.07 23.88 7.71
N ALA A 312 6.63 23.15 8.65
CA ALA A 312 6.99 21.75 8.50
C ALA A 312 5.76 20.87 8.19
N ILE A 313 4.63 21.10 8.86
CA ILE A 313 3.36 20.39 8.55
C ILE A 313 2.94 20.68 7.11
N VAL A 314 2.93 21.94 6.67
CA VAL A 314 2.57 22.29 5.28
C VAL A 314 3.51 21.60 4.27
N ILE A 315 4.82 21.59 4.53
CA ILE A 315 5.79 20.89 3.67
C ILE A 315 5.48 19.39 3.61
N THR A 316 5.11 18.75 4.74
CA THR A 316 4.73 17.33 4.72
C THR A 316 3.48 17.06 3.87
N MET A 317 2.52 17.98 3.82
CA MET A 317 1.32 17.86 2.96
C MET A 317 1.67 18.00 1.48
N VAL A 318 2.48 19.01 1.13
CA VAL A 318 2.97 19.19 -0.25
C VAL A 318 3.77 17.97 -0.70
N MET A 319 4.70 17.50 0.13
CA MET A 319 5.49 16.31 -0.14
C MET A 319 4.62 15.06 -0.34
N SER A 320 3.55 14.93 0.45
CA SER A 320 2.58 13.84 0.32
C SER A 320 1.84 13.89 -1.01
N PHE A 321 1.42 15.06 -1.44
CA PHE A 321 0.81 15.25 -2.76
C PHE A 321 1.77 14.83 -3.88
N LEU A 322 3.04 15.22 -3.79
CA LEU A 322 4.04 14.90 -4.81
C LEU A 322 4.29 13.38 -4.89
N TYR A 323 4.56 12.69 -3.78
CA TYR A 323 4.86 11.26 -3.85
C TYR A 323 3.63 10.41 -4.18
N PHE A 324 2.41 10.81 -3.79
CA PHE A 324 1.21 10.13 -4.25
C PHE A 324 0.93 10.37 -5.73
N THR A 325 1.28 11.54 -6.25
CA THR A 325 1.25 11.79 -7.70
C THR A 325 2.23 10.88 -8.43
N VAL A 326 3.47 10.72 -7.94
CA VAL A 326 4.42 9.74 -8.49
C VAL A 326 3.80 8.34 -8.47
N LYS A 327 3.22 7.92 -7.34
CA LYS A 327 2.59 6.60 -7.17
C LYS A 327 1.49 6.34 -8.19
N SER A 328 0.69 7.36 -8.52
CA SER A 328 -0.44 7.20 -9.46
C SER A 328 -0.01 6.95 -10.90
N VAL A 329 1.19 7.40 -11.29
CA VAL A 329 1.62 7.40 -12.68
C VAL A 329 2.88 6.58 -12.98
N TYR A 330 3.65 6.13 -11.99
CA TYR A 330 4.98 5.53 -12.20
C TYR A 330 4.97 4.24 -13.03
N TYR A 331 3.89 3.44 -13.03
CA TYR A 331 3.75 2.29 -13.93
C TYR A 331 3.58 2.69 -15.40
N SER A 332 3.09 3.89 -15.68
CA SER A 332 2.91 4.36 -17.06
C SER A 332 4.21 4.53 -17.83
N VAL A 333 5.36 4.52 -17.15
CA VAL A 333 6.70 4.59 -17.73
C VAL A 333 7.10 3.29 -18.46
N MET A 334 6.35 2.18 -18.29
CA MET A 334 6.69 0.89 -18.90
C MET A 334 6.81 0.97 -20.44
N GLY A 335 5.95 1.74 -21.11
CA GLY A 335 6.02 1.97 -22.55
C GLY A 335 7.32 2.68 -22.96
N GLU A 336 7.68 3.76 -22.25
CA GLU A 336 8.93 4.48 -22.48
C GLU A 336 10.18 3.63 -22.15
N GLY A 337 10.02 2.65 -21.24
CA GLY A 337 11.05 1.65 -20.93
C GLY A 337 11.29 0.62 -22.04
N GLY A 338 10.50 0.66 -23.13
CA GLY A 338 10.63 -0.26 -24.26
C GLY A 338 10.05 -1.65 -23.97
N ILE A 339 9.04 -1.75 -23.11
CA ILE A 339 8.34 -3.00 -22.81
C ILE A 339 7.18 -3.15 -23.78
N PRO A 340 7.19 -4.17 -24.68
CA PRO A 340 6.09 -4.42 -25.61
C PRO A 340 4.76 -4.70 -24.92
N LEU A 341 3.65 -4.27 -25.48
CA LEU A 341 2.31 -4.50 -24.92
C LEU A 341 2.03 -5.97 -24.63
N GLU A 342 2.49 -6.88 -25.50
CA GLU A 342 2.33 -8.34 -25.35
C GLU A 342 3.03 -8.91 -24.10
N LEU A 343 4.07 -8.25 -23.62
CA LEU A 343 4.85 -8.68 -22.46
C LEU A 343 4.51 -7.87 -21.19
N THR A 344 3.60 -6.90 -21.27
CA THR A 344 3.26 -6.01 -20.16
C THR A 344 2.88 -6.78 -18.90
N ALA A 345 2.03 -7.79 -19.00
CA ALA A 345 1.59 -8.56 -17.83
C ALA A 345 2.75 -9.33 -17.16
N ALA A 346 3.59 -10.00 -17.95
CA ALA A 346 4.76 -10.74 -17.45
C ALA A 346 5.81 -9.79 -16.85
N ALA A 347 6.07 -8.67 -17.51
CA ALA A 347 6.99 -7.64 -17.03
C ALA A 347 6.47 -6.99 -15.75
N THR A 348 5.17 -6.66 -15.65
CA THR A 348 4.57 -6.10 -14.44
C THR A 348 4.79 -6.99 -13.22
N GLY A 349 4.64 -8.31 -13.36
CA GLY A 349 4.89 -9.25 -12.26
C GLY A 349 6.34 -9.16 -11.75
N ILE A 350 7.32 -9.19 -12.65
CA ILE A 350 8.76 -9.08 -12.32
C ILE A 350 9.06 -7.71 -11.69
N ILE A 351 8.58 -6.66 -12.32
CA ILE A 351 8.79 -5.27 -11.88
C ILE A 351 8.20 -5.07 -10.49
N SER A 352 6.96 -5.54 -10.24
CA SER A 352 6.31 -5.39 -8.95
C SER A 352 7.04 -6.12 -7.84
N PHE A 353 7.53 -7.34 -8.10
CA PHE A 353 8.31 -8.10 -7.13
C PHE A 353 9.55 -7.35 -6.66
N ILE A 354 10.27 -6.73 -7.59
CA ILE A 354 11.47 -5.93 -7.29
C ILE A 354 11.06 -4.58 -6.65
N ALA A 355 10.08 -3.90 -7.23
CA ALA A 355 9.67 -2.57 -6.81
C ALA A 355 9.16 -2.54 -5.35
N TYR A 356 8.47 -3.57 -4.91
CA TYR A 356 7.92 -3.63 -3.54
C TYR A 356 8.84 -4.32 -2.52
N ALA A 357 9.98 -4.85 -2.94
CA ALA A 357 10.96 -5.46 -2.04
C ALA A 357 11.42 -4.56 -0.87
N PRO A 358 11.51 -3.21 -1.00
CA PRO A 358 11.85 -2.34 0.13
C PRO A 358 10.94 -2.49 1.34
N GLU A 359 9.66 -2.86 1.16
CA GLU A 359 8.72 -3.05 2.27
C GLU A 359 9.20 -4.14 3.26
N ALA A 360 9.96 -5.11 2.78
CA ALA A 360 10.47 -6.21 3.58
C ALA A 360 11.60 -5.82 4.58
N PHE A 361 12.26 -4.68 4.41
CA PHE A 361 13.41 -4.32 5.25
C PHE A 361 13.46 -2.84 5.68
N MET A 362 12.86 -1.96 4.92
CA MET A 362 13.05 -0.53 5.05
C MET A 362 12.52 0.02 6.39
N THR A 363 11.37 -0.47 6.84
CA THR A 363 10.76 -0.01 8.09
C THR A 363 11.55 -0.44 9.32
N THR A 364 12.22 -1.59 9.29
CA THR A 364 13.15 -2.02 10.34
C THR A 364 14.36 -1.06 10.44
N ILE A 365 14.98 -0.73 9.29
CA ILE A 365 16.12 0.18 9.24
C ILE A 365 15.75 1.56 9.78
N MET A 366 14.63 2.11 9.32
CA MET A 366 14.20 3.45 9.74
C MET A 366 13.79 3.49 11.21
N GLY A 367 13.13 2.46 11.71
CA GLY A 367 12.82 2.33 13.12
C GLY A 367 14.07 2.35 14.01
N SER A 368 15.15 1.66 13.60
CA SER A 368 16.42 1.66 14.32
C SER A 368 17.09 3.05 14.34
N TRP A 369 16.95 3.83 13.28
CA TRP A 369 17.50 5.20 13.24
C TRP A 369 16.75 6.15 14.18
N ILE A 370 15.42 6.00 14.26
CA ILE A 370 14.57 6.83 15.13
C ILE A 370 14.81 6.47 16.61
N ASP A 371 14.96 5.17 16.94
CA ASP A 371 15.25 4.73 18.31
C ASP A 371 16.61 5.22 18.81
N ALA A 372 17.59 5.37 17.91
CA ALA A 372 18.90 5.89 18.28
C ALA A 372 18.86 7.38 18.64
N ASP A 373 18.19 8.19 17.87
CA ASP A 373 17.93 9.62 18.06
C ASP A 373 16.84 10.07 17.09
N PRO A 374 15.68 10.53 17.55
CA PRO A 374 14.59 10.90 16.65
C PRO A 374 14.98 11.99 15.63
N VAL A 375 15.66 13.04 16.03
CA VAL A 375 16.03 14.16 15.12
C VAL A 375 17.04 13.71 14.08
N LEU A 376 18.12 13.05 14.51
CA LEU A 376 19.14 12.53 13.60
C LEU A 376 18.58 11.38 12.75
N GLY A 377 17.69 10.56 13.31
CA GLY A 377 16.99 9.48 12.60
C GLY A 377 16.15 10.02 11.44
N PHE A 378 15.36 11.06 11.69
CA PHE A 378 14.58 11.70 10.63
C PHE A 378 15.45 12.43 9.61
N ASN A 379 16.57 13.02 10.00
CA ASN A 379 17.52 13.56 9.03
C ASN A 379 18.07 12.47 8.10
N LYS A 380 18.41 11.27 8.62
CA LYS A 380 18.81 10.11 7.81
C LYS A 380 17.67 9.65 6.89
N ILE A 381 16.42 9.65 7.37
CA ILE A 381 15.23 9.32 6.59
C ILE A 381 15.06 10.32 5.43
N PHE A 382 15.18 11.61 5.66
CA PHE A 382 15.09 12.62 4.60
C PHE A 382 16.26 12.52 3.61
N ILE A 383 17.48 12.23 4.06
CA ILE A 383 18.63 11.96 3.19
C ILE A 383 18.38 10.71 2.34
N TRP A 384 17.80 9.65 2.92
CA TRP A 384 17.36 8.47 2.18
C TRP A 384 16.37 8.83 1.06
N MET A 385 15.34 9.64 1.38
CA MET A 385 14.36 10.08 0.39
C MET A 385 15.01 10.91 -0.73
N ILE A 386 15.94 11.80 -0.39
CA ILE A 386 16.73 12.58 -1.36
C ILE A 386 17.54 11.64 -2.25
N SER A 387 18.28 10.70 -1.66
CA SER A 387 19.16 9.78 -2.38
C SER A 387 18.38 8.92 -3.38
N PHE A 388 17.26 8.33 -2.95
CA PHE A 388 16.43 7.53 -3.84
C PHE A 388 15.66 8.35 -4.87
N SER A 389 15.31 9.60 -4.57
CA SER A 389 14.77 10.53 -5.55
C SER A 389 15.79 10.85 -6.64
N VAL A 390 17.06 11.10 -6.29
CA VAL A 390 18.15 11.33 -7.24
C VAL A 390 18.38 10.09 -8.10
N ILE A 391 18.44 8.89 -7.51
CA ILE A 391 18.57 7.62 -8.27
C ILE A 391 17.41 7.47 -9.25
N SER A 392 16.17 7.74 -8.80
CA SER A 392 14.98 7.68 -9.66
C SER A 392 15.05 8.67 -10.81
N ILE A 393 15.52 9.91 -10.59
CA ILE A 393 15.70 10.91 -11.65
C ILE A 393 16.73 10.44 -12.68
N ILE A 394 17.86 9.90 -12.23
CA ILE A 394 18.89 9.35 -13.12
C ILE A 394 18.30 8.25 -14.01
N LEU A 395 17.59 7.30 -13.41
CA LEU A 395 16.96 6.20 -14.13
C LEU A 395 15.88 6.69 -15.09
N ALA A 396 15.08 7.68 -14.70
CA ALA A 396 14.08 8.31 -15.57
C ALA A 396 14.72 8.99 -16.78
N VAL A 397 15.84 9.70 -16.59
CA VAL A 397 16.58 10.33 -17.69
C VAL A 397 17.16 9.28 -18.65
N ILE A 398 17.65 8.14 -18.12
CA ILE A 398 18.12 7.02 -18.94
C ILE A 398 16.96 6.43 -19.76
N ILE A 399 15.79 6.21 -19.13
CA ILE A 399 14.59 5.72 -19.82
C ILE A 399 14.21 6.67 -20.95
N TYR A 400 14.10 7.96 -20.67
CA TYR A 400 13.76 8.98 -21.65
C TYR A 400 14.73 9.04 -22.83
N ARG A 401 16.05 9.04 -22.57
CA ARG A 401 17.06 9.05 -23.62
C ARG A 401 17.02 7.81 -24.51
N ARG A 402 16.81 6.64 -23.92
CA ARG A 402 16.65 5.38 -24.67
C ARG A 402 15.40 5.38 -25.53
N HIS A 403 14.29 5.86 -25.00
CA HIS A 403 13.03 6.01 -25.73
C HIS A 403 13.19 6.94 -26.94
N LYS A 404 13.73 8.13 -26.71
CA LYS A 404 13.97 9.11 -27.77
C LYS A 404 14.88 8.57 -28.88
N LYS A 405 15.95 7.84 -28.50
CA LYS A 405 16.83 7.20 -29.49
C LYS A 405 16.11 6.10 -30.30
N ALA A 406 15.16 5.39 -29.69
CA ALA A 406 14.39 4.36 -30.40
C ALA A 406 13.36 4.96 -31.35
N GLU A 407 12.84 6.16 -31.08
CA GLU A 407 11.93 6.91 -31.96
C GLU A 407 12.64 7.69 -33.08
N GLY A 408 13.98 7.73 -33.08
CA GLY A 408 14.77 8.41 -34.11
C GLY A 408 14.79 9.94 -33.97
N ILE A 409 14.48 10.47 -32.79
CA ILE A 409 14.43 11.92 -32.49
C ILE A 409 15.65 12.35 -31.68
#